data_391395c99dcf33a88ad9329d4e0d1d11
#
_entry.id   391395c99dcf33a88ad9329d4e0d1d11
#
_cell.length_a   1.000
_cell.length_b   1.000
_cell.length_c   1.000
_cell.angle_alpha   90.00
_cell.angle_beta   90.00
_cell.angle_gamma   90.00
#
_symmetry.space_group_name_H-M   'P 1'
#
loop_
_entity.id
_entity.type
_entity.pdbx_description
1 polymer ?
#
loop_
_entity_poly.entity_id
_entity_poly.type
_entity_poly.pdbx_seq_one_letter_code
_entity_poly.pdbx_strand_id
1 'polypeptide(L)'
;EESDKTDVSLRVITDHIRSSTFMICDGILPSNEGRGYVLRRLLRRAARHGKLLGVNEPFLYQVVDTVVHENECQYPELREKQSYITRVIRTEEENFAKTIDGGMKIFSEMLESHKAKGEKTFSGADAFKLYDTYGFPIDLTNEMVAEEGMQVDEAAFKQLMQEQKVRAREARKALGDLGWAGVEFGKEIPATTFIGYTNMEAEGKIVAIVADEELQGAITAGTDAILVLVQTPFYAEMGGQVADHGVIRTETAEFTVTDVQKNKGGKFMHYGKVVSGSFKAVSYTHLRAHETEADL
;
A
#
# COMPACT_ATOMS: atom_id res chain seq x y z
N GLU A 1 -22.23 -27.88 18.60
CA GLU A 1 -21.51 -27.61 17.30
C GLU A 1 -21.97 -26.27 16.67
N GLU A 2 -23.29 -25.98 16.63
CA GLU A 2 -23.79 -24.71 16.07
C GLU A 2 -23.45 -23.52 16.99
N SER A 3 -23.52 -23.69 18.32
CA SER A 3 -23.10 -22.69 19.31
C SER A 3 -21.60 -22.37 19.22
N ASP A 4 -20.77 -23.37 18.96
CA ASP A 4 -19.32 -23.17 18.89
C ASP A 4 -18.92 -22.30 17.68
N LYS A 5 -19.57 -22.47 16.52
CA LYS A 5 -19.34 -21.64 15.33
C LYS A 5 -19.81 -20.20 15.54
N THR A 6 -20.94 -20.03 16.22
CA THR A 6 -21.46 -18.71 16.60
C THR A 6 -20.50 -18.00 17.54
N ASP A 7 -20.02 -18.69 18.56
CA ASP A 7 -19.04 -18.16 19.53
C ASP A 7 -17.74 -17.74 18.86
N VAL A 8 -17.22 -18.55 17.93
CA VAL A 8 -16.02 -18.21 17.13
C VAL A 8 -16.28 -16.93 16.34
N SER A 9 -17.41 -16.83 15.67
CA SER A 9 -17.75 -15.65 14.86
C SER A 9 -17.85 -14.37 15.71
N LEU A 10 -18.48 -14.44 16.87
CA LEU A 10 -18.57 -13.31 17.80
C LEU A 10 -17.21 -12.87 18.32
N ARG A 11 -16.33 -13.83 18.68
CA ARG A 11 -14.97 -13.53 19.13
C ARG A 11 -14.15 -12.87 18.03
N VAL A 12 -14.22 -13.39 16.80
CA VAL A 12 -13.52 -12.82 15.65
C VAL A 12 -13.98 -11.39 15.40
N ILE A 13 -15.28 -11.13 15.37
CA ILE A 13 -15.82 -9.78 15.16
C ILE A 13 -15.32 -8.84 16.26
N THR A 14 -15.44 -9.23 17.53
CA THR A 14 -15.06 -8.40 18.68
C THR A 14 -13.57 -8.07 18.68
N ASP A 15 -12.71 -9.07 18.45
CA ASP A 15 -11.25 -8.88 18.39
C ASP A 15 -10.84 -7.98 17.23
N HIS A 16 -11.40 -8.24 16.05
CA HIS A 16 -11.01 -7.52 14.84
C HIS A 16 -11.52 -6.09 14.81
N ILE A 17 -12.73 -5.82 15.29
CA ILE A 17 -13.24 -4.44 15.34
C ILE A 17 -12.46 -3.60 16.36
N ARG A 18 -12.10 -4.18 17.52
CA ARG A 18 -11.26 -3.51 18.50
C ARG A 18 -9.91 -3.16 17.90
N SER A 19 -9.21 -4.14 17.34
CA SER A 19 -7.90 -3.94 16.71
C SER A 19 -7.96 -2.91 15.58
N SER A 20 -8.98 -2.98 14.72
CA SER A 20 -9.17 -2.05 13.60
C SER A 20 -9.42 -0.61 14.07
N THR A 21 -10.20 -0.44 15.13
CA THR A 21 -10.48 0.87 15.73
C THR A 21 -9.20 1.54 16.20
N PHE A 22 -8.33 0.83 16.92
CA PHE A 22 -7.03 1.35 17.35
C PHE A 22 -6.09 1.62 16.18
N MET A 23 -5.98 0.70 15.22
CA MET A 23 -5.14 0.90 14.03
C MET A 23 -5.51 2.17 13.26
N ILE A 24 -6.81 2.44 13.09
CA ILE A 24 -7.27 3.66 12.39
C ILE A 24 -7.02 4.90 13.25
N CYS A 25 -7.21 4.82 14.57
CA CYS A 25 -6.86 5.88 15.50
C CYS A 25 -5.38 6.27 15.38
N ASP A 26 -4.49 5.29 15.18
CA ASP A 26 -3.05 5.47 14.96
C ASP A 26 -2.70 5.92 13.52
N GLY A 27 -3.70 6.18 12.68
CA GLY A 27 -3.53 6.71 11.33
C GLY A 27 -3.32 5.67 10.23
N ILE A 28 -3.56 4.38 10.49
CA ILE A 28 -3.50 3.35 9.46
C ILE A 28 -4.81 3.35 8.68
N LEU A 29 -4.73 3.34 7.35
CA LEU A 29 -5.87 3.24 6.44
C LEU A 29 -5.86 1.90 5.70
N PRO A 30 -7.06 1.34 5.36
CA PRO A 30 -7.13 0.12 4.55
C PRO A 30 -6.43 0.31 3.20
N SER A 31 -5.53 -0.60 2.87
CA SER A 31 -4.80 -0.59 1.59
C SER A 31 -4.55 -2.00 1.06
N ASN A 32 -3.90 -2.13 -0.09
CA ASN A 32 -3.56 -3.43 -0.69
C ASN A 32 -2.21 -3.98 -0.20
N GLU A 33 -1.42 -3.17 0.52
CA GLU A 33 -0.06 -3.51 0.93
C GLU A 33 0.26 -3.02 2.35
N GLY A 34 1.31 -3.57 2.93
CA GLY A 34 1.84 -3.14 4.22
C GLY A 34 0.83 -3.24 5.38
N ARG A 35 0.90 -2.30 6.31
CA ARG A 35 0.03 -2.27 7.51
C ARG A 35 -1.45 -2.10 7.18
N GLY A 36 -1.76 -1.34 6.13
CA GLY A 36 -3.13 -1.13 5.67
C GLY A 36 -3.78 -2.39 5.09
N TYR A 37 -2.99 -3.31 4.51
CA TYR A 37 -3.47 -4.64 4.11
C TYR A 37 -3.93 -5.47 5.31
N VAL A 38 -3.17 -5.43 6.41
CA VAL A 38 -3.56 -6.12 7.66
C VAL A 38 -4.90 -5.59 8.16
N LEU A 39 -5.07 -4.27 8.22
CA LEU A 39 -6.33 -3.64 8.61
C LEU A 39 -7.49 -4.07 7.70
N ARG A 40 -7.30 -4.01 6.37
CA ARG A 40 -8.31 -4.44 5.39
C ARG A 40 -8.70 -5.90 5.59
N ARG A 41 -7.72 -6.77 5.82
CA ARG A 41 -7.93 -8.20 6.08
C ARG A 41 -8.79 -8.43 7.33
N LEU A 42 -8.50 -7.74 8.44
CA LEU A 42 -9.28 -7.84 9.68
C LEU A 42 -10.73 -7.41 9.46
N LEU A 43 -10.97 -6.27 8.81
CA LEU A 43 -12.32 -5.76 8.54
C LEU A 43 -13.12 -6.72 7.65
N ARG A 44 -12.53 -7.23 6.57
CA ARG A 44 -13.21 -8.16 5.65
C ARG A 44 -13.50 -9.51 6.28
N ARG A 45 -12.57 -10.01 7.12
CA ARG A 45 -12.80 -11.23 7.89
C ARG A 45 -13.95 -11.05 8.89
N ALA A 46 -13.99 -9.95 9.62
CA ALA A 46 -15.10 -9.64 10.53
C ALA A 46 -16.43 -9.50 9.79
N ALA A 47 -16.46 -8.84 8.63
CA ALA A 47 -17.67 -8.71 7.81
C ALA A 47 -18.19 -10.07 7.33
N ARG A 48 -17.30 -11.01 6.92
CA ARG A 48 -17.70 -12.38 6.58
C ARG A 48 -18.32 -13.10 7.78
N HIS A 49 -17.71 -12.99 8.96
CA HIS A 49 -18.27 -13.61 10.17
C HIS A 49 -19.63 -13.03 10.54
N GLY A 50 -19.86 -11.73 10.26
CA GLY A 50 -21.20 -11.15 10.36
C GLY A 50 -22.20 -11.82 9.42
N LYS A 51 -21.82 -12.09 8.16
CA LYS A 51 -22.67 -12.85 7.21
C LYS A 51 -22.99 -14.26 7.72
N LEU A 52 -22.02 -14.96 8.31
CA LEU A 52 -22.25 -16.28 8.91
C LEU A 52 -23.25 -16.25 10.08
N LEU A 53 -23.36 -15.11 10.78
CA LEU A 53 -24.35 -14.87 11.83
C LEU A 53 -25.70 -14.37 11.28
N GLY A 54 -25.87 -14.26 9.96
CA GLY A 54 -27.09 -13.78 9.30
C GLY A 54 -27.23 -12.27 9.19
N VAL A 55 -26.17 -11.50 9.50
CA VAL A 55 -26.16 -10.04 9.31
C VAL A 55 -25.89 -9.74 7.85
N ASN A 56 -26.87 -9.19 7.14
CA ASN A 56 -26.77 -8.95 5.69
C ASN A 56 -26.33 -7.54 5.32
N GLU A 57 -26.37 -6.61 6.25
CA GLU A 57 -26.00 -5.21 6.04
C GLU A 57 -24.69 -4.85 6.77
N PRO A 58 -23.98 -3.80 6.34
CA PRO A 58 -22.86 -3.27 7.07
C PRO A 58 -23.22 -2.92 8.51
N PHE A 59 -22.45 -3.39 9.48
CA PHE A 59 -22.74 -3.22 10.91
C PHE A 59 -21.50 -2.94 11.77
N LEU A 60 -20.28 -3.28 11.29
CA LEU A 60 -19.05 -3.14 12.06
C LEU A 60 -18.84 -1.71 12.54
N TYR A 61 -19.18 -0.74 11.70
CA TYR A 61 -19.06 0.68 12.04
C TYR A 61 -19.93 1.08 13.26
N GLN A 62 -21.03 0.36 13.53
CA GLN A 62 -21.90 0.62 14.68
C GLN A 62 -21.25 0.14 16.00
N VAL A 63 -20.42 -0.91 15.93
CA VAL A 63 -19.72 -1.48 17.08
C VAL A 63 -18.56 -0.57 17.54
N VAL A 64 -18.11 0.35 16.70
CA VAL A 64 -17.02 1.30 17.05
C VAL A 64 -17.35 2.10 18.30
N ASP A 65 -18.60 2.54 18.49
CA ASP A 65 -18.99 3.30 19.68
C ASP A 65 -18.77 2.51 20.97
N THR A 66 -19.10 1.22 20.96
CA THR A 66 -18.83 0.33 22.11
C THR A 66 -17.33 0.23 22.38
N VAL A 67 -16.50 0.04 21.34
CA VAL A 67 -15.03 -0.02 21.51
C VAL A 67 -14.51 1.29 22.09
N VAL A 68 -14.98 2.44 21.61
CA VAL A 68 -14.59 3.75 22.11
C VAL A 68 -14.99 3.89 23.57
N HIS A 69 -16.25 3.62 23.91
CA HIS A 69 -16.78 3.74 25.25
C HIS A 69 -15.98 2.92 26.28
N GLU A 70 -15.66 1.68 25.96
CA GLU A 70 -14.92 0.79 26.85
C GLU A 70 -13.44 1.16 27.02
N ASN A 71 -12.88 1.99 26.14
CA ASN A 71 -11.45 2.28 26.14
C ASN A 71 -11.12 3.79 26.29
N GLU A 72 -12.07 4.71 26.15
CA GLU A 72 -11.83 6.16 26.14
C GLU A 72 -11.20 6.72 27.42
N CYS A 73 -11.43 6.07 28.58
CA CYS A 73 -10.80 6.47 29.85
C CYS A 73 -9.27 6.36 29.81
N GLN A 74 -8.72 5.39 29.06
CA GLN A 74 -7.29 5.16 28.92
C GLN A 74 -6.73 5.76 27.61
N TYR A 75 -7.59 5.89 26.58
CA TYR A 75 -7.26 6.33 25.23
C TYR A 75 -8.27 7.38 24.77
N PRO A 76 -8.24 8.61 25.32
CA PRO A 76 -9.21 9.66 25.00
C PRO A 76 -9.23 10.06 23.51
N GLU A 77 -8.13 9.85 22.79
CA GLU A 77 -8.02 10.07 21.34
C GLU A 77 -8.99 9.23 20.52
N LEU A 78 -9.45 8.09 21.05
CA LEU A 78 -10.48 7.28 20.39
C LEU A 78 -11.80 8.06 20.29
N ARG A 79 -12.20 8.76 21.34
CA ARG A 79 -13.41 9.59 21.34
C ARG A 79 -13.26 10.78 20.41
N GLU A 80 -12.10 11.44 20.42
CA GLU A 80 -11.82 12.58 19.55
C GLU A 80 -11.90 12.21 18.05
N LYS A 81 -11.41 11.01 17.70
CA LYS A 81 -11.36 10.52 16.31
C LYS A 81 -12.52 9.59 15.93
N GLN A 82 -13.48 9.35 16.81
CA GLN A 82 -14.54 8.35 16.61
C GLN A 82 -15.27 8.51 15.28
N SER A 83 -15.69 9.71 14.93
CA SER A 83 -16.42 9.96 13.68
C SER A 83 -15.57 9.66 12.42
N TYR A 84 -14.27 9.89 12.50
CA TYR A 84 -13.32 9.52 11.45
C TYR A 84 -13.16 8.01 11.34
N ILE A 85 -12.94 7.33 12.46
CA ILE A 85 -12.79 5.86 12.54
C ILE A 85 -14.04 5.17 11.99
N THR A 86 -15.22 5.57 12.46
CA THR A 86 -16.53 5.06 12.02
C THR A 86 -16.68 5.17 10.49
N ARG A 87 -16.32 6.33 9.92
CA ARG A 87 -16.41 6.56 8.48
C ARG A 87 -15.47 5.66 7.68
N VAL A 88 -14.22 5.49 8.13
CA VAL A 88 -13.24 4.62 7.47
C VAL A 88 -13.73 3.17 7.46
N ILE A 89 -14.17 2.65 8.61
CA ILE A 89 -14.69 1.28 8.73
C ILE A 89 -15.93 1.10 7.86
N ARG A 90 -16.88 2.03 7.94
CA ARG A 90 -18.10 1.98 7.13
C ARG A 90 -17.81 1.94 5.64
N THR A 91 -16.92 2.80 5.17
CA THR A 91 -16.53 2.86 3.74
C THR A 91 -15.92 1.54 3.26
N GLU A 92 -15.00 0.94 4.03
CA GLU A 92 -14.39 -0.35 3.66
C GLU A 92 -15.41 -1.49 3.70
N GLU A 93 -16.29 -1.50 4.71
CA GLU A 93 -17.34 -2.49 4.86
C GLU A 93 -18.38 -2.40 3.73
N GLU A 94 -18.86 -1.20 3.39
CA GLU A 94 -19.79 -0.96 2.27
C GLU A 94 -19.17 -1.35 0.92
N ASN A 95 -17.89 -1.08 0.72
CA ASN A 95 -17.19 -1.49 -0.50
C ASN A 95 -17.06 -3.00 -0.61
N PHE A 96 -16.80 -3.69 0.49
CA PHE A 96 -16.73 -5.16 0.49
C PHE A 96 -18.14 -5.79 0.38
N ALA A 97 -19.16 -5.18 0.97
CA ALA A 97 -20.55 -5.64 0.86
C ALA A 97 -21.05 -5.73 -0.59
N LYS A 98 -20.52 -4.87 -1.49
CA LYS A 98 -20.87 -4.89 -2.92
C LYS A 98 -20.39 -6.15 -3.64
N THR A 99 -19.35 -6.79 -3.15
CA THR A 99 -18.68 -7.91 -3.82
C THR A 99 -18.75 -9.22 -3.06
N ILE A 100 -19.02 -9.19 -1.74
CA ILE A 100 -18.96 -10.39 -0.89
C ILE A 100 -19.99 -11.46 -1.34
N ASP A 101 -21.21 -11.08 -1.65
CA ASP A 101 -22.26 -12.06 -2.02
C ASP A 101 -21.94 -12.72 -3.37
N GLY A 102 -21.46 -11.94 -4.35
CA GLY A 102 -20.96 -12.45 -5.62
C GLY A 102 -19.74 -13.35 -5.45
N GLY A 103 -18.80 -12.94 -4.60
CA GLY A 103 -17.60 -13.71 -4.28
C GLY A 103 -17.90 -15.03 -3.57
N MET A 104 -18.83 -15.05 -2.62
CA MET A 104 -19.27 -16.28 -1.93
C MET A 104 -19.94 -17.27 -2.89
N LYS A 105 -20.79 -16.76 -3.81
CA LYS A 105 -21.43 -17.59 -4.84
C LYS A 105 -20.38 -18.23 -5.75
N ILE A 106 -19.47 -17.43 -6.30
CA ILE A 106 -18.39 -17.93 -7.17
C ILE A 106 -17.46 -18.89 -6.43
N PHE A 107 -17.14 -18.61 -5.15
CA PHE A 107 -16.36 -19.53 -4.33
C PHE A 107 -17.04 -20.90 -4.21
N SER A 108 -18.34 -20.94 -3.95
CA SER A 108 -19.10 -22.21 -3.86
C SER A 108 -19.07 -22.98 -5.19
N GLU A 109 -19.28 -22.30 -6.32
CA GLU A 109 -19.21 -22.91 -7.65
C GLU A 109 -17.82 -23.50 -7.96
N MET A 110 -16.75 -22.76 -7.64
CA MET A 110 -15.37 -23.22 -7.80
C MET A 110 -15.07 -24.43 -6.90
N LEU A 111 -15.48 -24.36 -5.64
CA LEU A 111 -15.29 -25.42 -4.67
C LEU A 111 -15.98 -26.73 -5.11
N GLU A 112 -17.22 -26.64 -5.55
CA GLU A 112 -17.95 -27.79 -6.08
C GLU A 112 -17.26 -28.40 -7.32
N SER A 113 -16.71 -27.56 -8.20
CA SER A 113 -15.96 -28.00 -9.35
C SER A 113 -14.71 -28.80 -8.95
N HIS A 114 -13.94 -28.30 -7.97
CA HIS A 114 -12.75 -29.00 -7.45
C HIS A 114 -13.12 -30.32 -6.76
N LYS A 115 -14.20 -30.33 -5.94
CA LYS A 115 -14.71 -31.54 -5.28
C LYS A 115 -15.18 -32.58 -6.29
N ALA A 116 -15.89 -32.17 -7.35
CA ALA A 116 -16.35 -33.08 -8.40
C ALA A 116 -15.20 -33.77 -9.16
N LYS A 117 -14.03 -33.11 -9.26
CA LYS A 117 -12.82 -33.68 -9.85
C LYS A 117 -12.00 -34.50 -8.85
N GLY A 118 -12.40 -34.58 -7.59
CA GLY A 118 -11.66 -35.27 -6.53
C GLY A 118 -10.37 -34.54 -6.12
N GLU A 119 -10.24 -33.27 -6.43
CA GLU A 119 -9.08 -32.44 -6.09
C GLU A 119 -9.12 -32.09 -4.59
N LYS A 120 -7.98 -32.16 -3.93
CA LYS A 120 -7.81 -31.73 -2.51
C LYS A 120 -7.19 -30.33 -2.40
N THR A 121 -6.83 -29.75 -3.54
CA THR A 121 -6.20 -28.45 -3.61
C THR A 121 -7.08 -27.50 -4.39
N PHE A 122 -7.42 -26.37 -3.81
CA PHE A 122 -8.10 -25.26 -4.46
C PHE A 122 -7.07 -24.47 -5.28
N SER A 123 -7.35 -24.20 -6.55
CA SER A 123 -6.36 -23.64 -7.46
C SER A 123 -5.93 -22.23 -7.06
N GLY A 124 -4.65 -21.91 -7.22
CA GLY A 124 -4.13 -20.56 -7.01
C GLY A 124 -4.75 -19.53 -7.94
N ALA A 125 -5.18 -19.96 -9.15
CA ALA A 125 -5.87 -19.09 -10.11
C ALA A 125 -7.28 -18.70 -9.63
N ASP A 126 -8.02 -19.63 -9.04
CA ASP A 126 -9.33 -19.34 -8.47
C ASP A 126 -9.21 -18.48 -7.22
N ALA A 127 -8.23 -18.75 -6.37
CA ALA A 127 -7.91 -17.90 -5.22
C ALA A 127 -7.51 -16.47 -5.67
N PHE A 128 -6.73 -16.36 -6.73
CA PHE A 128 -6.36 -15.06 -7.31
C PHE A 128 -7.57 -14.31 -7.88
N LYS A 129 -8.49 -15.00 -8.54
CA LYS A 129 -9.73 -14.40 -9.05
C LYS A 129 -10.61 -13.88 -7.92
N LEU A 130 -10.73 -14.61 -6.80
CA LEU A 130 -11.44 -14.16 -5.60
C LEU A 130 -10.78 -12.91 -5.00
N TYR A 131 -9.45 -12.86 -4.99
CA TYR A 131 -8.69 -11.71 -4.50
C TYR A 131 -8.85 -10.48 -5.40
N ASP A 132 -8.59 -10.63 -6.70
CA ASP A 132 -8.52 -9.53 -7.66
C ASP A 132 -9.89 -8.93 -8.00
N THR A 133 -10.90 -9.79 -8.21
CA THR A 133 -12.23 -9.37 -8.66
C THR A 133 -13.18 -9.08 -7.50
N TYR A 134 -13.15 -9.92 -6.46
CA TYR A 134 -14.11 -9.84 -5.35
C TYR A 134 -13.52 -9.29 -4.06
N GLY A 135 -12.21 -9.03 -4.04
CA GLY A 135 -11.53 -8.45 -2.90
C GLY A 135 -11.40 -9.38 -1.69
N PHE A 136 -11.40 -10.70 -1.90
CA PHE A 136 -11.19 -11.67 -0.82
C PHE A 136 -9.69 -11.77 -0.50
N PRO A 137 -9.24 -11.33 0.70
CA PRO A 137 -7.85 -11.56 1.10
C PRO A 137 -7.51 -13.06 1.05
N ILE A 138 -6.27 -13.40 0.70
CA ILE A 138 -5.87 -14.81 0.58
C ILE A 138 -6.08 -15.58 1.88
N ASP A 139 -5.86 -14.96 3.03
CA ASP A 139 -6.10 -15.60 4.33
C ASP A 139 -7.58 -15.95 4.54
N LEU A 140 -8.50 -15.11 4.04
CA LEU A 140 -9.94 -15.39 4.08
C LEU A 140 -10.28 -16.57 3.16
N THR A 141 -9.70 -16.63 1.98
CA THR A 141 -9.86 -17.76 1.06
C THR A 141 -9.29 -19.05 1.67
N ASN A 142 -8.11 -18.99 2.28
CA ASN A 142 -7.51 -20.13 2.98
C ASN A 142 -8.41 -20.67 4.10
N GLU A 143 -9.00 -19.78 4.91
CA GLU A 143 -9.93 -20.17 5.98
C GLU A 143 -11.16 -20.88 5.42
N MET A 144 -11.79 -20.32 4.38
CA MET A 144 -12.97 -20.88 3.74
C MET A 144 -12.69 -22.25 3.09
N VAL A 145 -11.54 -22.38 2.44
CA VAL A 145 -11.10 -23.64 1.80
C VAL A 145 -10.77 -24.72 2.86
N ALA A 146 -10.15 -24.31 3.99
CA ALA A 146 -9.82 -25.20 5.09
C ALA A 146 -11.07 -25.74 5.83
N GLU A 147 -12.14 -24.92 5.95
CA GLU A 147 -13.44 -25.36 6.49
C GLU A 147 -14.02 -26.54 5.69
N GLU A 148 -13.65 -26.67 4.42
CA GLU A 148 -14.06 -27.74 3.50
C GLU A 148 -13.03 -28.88 3.37
N GLY A 149 -12.00 -28.88 4.23
CA GLY A 149 -10.97 -29.90 4.26
C GLY A 149 -9.98 -29.87 3.09
N MET A 150 -9.89 -28.76 2.40
CA MET A 150 -8.98 -28.55 1.28
C MET A 150 -7.87 -27.54 1.65
N GLN A 151 -6.89 -27.37 0.75
CA GLN A 151 -5.81 -26.39 0.87
C GLN A 151 -5.72 -25.55 -0.39
N VAL A 152 -5.26 -24.32 -0.31
CA VAL A 152 -5.03 -23.44 -1.46
C VAL A 152 -3.62 -23.65 -2.01
N ASP A 153 -3.47 -23.65 -3.33
CA ASP A 153 -2.16 -23.54 -4.00
C ASP A 153 -1.63 -22.11 -3.87
N GLU A 154 -1.01 -21.82 -2.72
CA GLU A 154 -0.43 -20.52 -2.45
C GLU A 154 0.76 -20.18 -3.36
N ALA A 155 1.47 -21.18 -3.88
CA ALA A 155 2.62 -20.95 -4.75
C ALA A 155 2.14 -20.35 -6.09
N ALA A 156 1.13 -20.97 -6.71
CA ALA A 156 0.51 -20.45 -7.92
C ALA A 156 -0.18 -19.08 -7.68
N PHE A 157 -0.83 -18.89 -6.53
CA PHE A 157 -1.38 -17.58 -6.16
C PHE A 157 -0.31 -16.48 -6.09
N LYS A 158 0.81 -16.74 -5.41
CA LYS A 158 1.94 -15.79 -5.28
C LYS A 158 2.55 -15.45 -6.64
N GLN A 159 2.66 -16.44 -7.54
CA GLN A 159 3.13 -16.20 -8.90
C GLN A 159 2.21 -15.23 -9.65
N LEU A 160 0.89 -15.46 -9.63
CA LEU A 160 -0.09 -14.59 -10.29
C LEU A 160 -0.11 -13.17 -9.70
N MET A 161 0.05 -13.05 -8.39
CA MET A 161 0.22 -11.74 -7.72
C MET A 161 1.46 -11.00 -8.22
N GLN A 162 2.57 -11.70 -8.38
CA GLN A 162 3.80 -11.09 -8.91
C GLN A 162 3.63 -10.67 -10.38
N GLU A 163 3.00 -11.50 -11.20
CA GLU A 163 2.70 -11.17 -12.60
C GLU A 163 1.78 -9.94 -12.70
N GLN A 164 0.78 -9.81 -11.82
CA GLN A 164 -0.08 -8.65 -11.75
C GLN A 164 0.71 -7.37 -11.38
N LYS A 165 1.59 -7.45 -10.37
CA LYS A 165 2.46 -6.33 -9.98
C LYS A 165 3.35 -5.88 -11.14
N VAL A 166 3.96 -6.82 -11.86
CA VAL A 166 4.79 -6.51 -13.03
C VAL A 166 3.97 -5.82 -14.12
N ARG A 167 2.80 -6.38 -14.49
CA ARG A 167 1.90 -5.78 -15.49
C ARG A 167 1.43 -4.38 -15.10
N ALA A 168 1.07 -4.17 -13.82
CA ALA A 168 0.66 -2.85 -13.33
C ALA A 168 1.82 -1.84 -13.39
N ARG A 169 3.05 -2.29 -13.11
CA ARG A 169 4.27 -1.47 -13.22
C ARG A 169 4.59 -1.10 -14.67
N GLU A 170 4.50 -2.07 -15.58
CA GLU A 170 4.71 -1.83 -17.01
C GLU A 170 3.65 -0.89 -17.61
N ALA A 171 2.38 -1.07 -17.22
CA ALA A 171 1.30 -0.18 -17.64
C ALA A 171 1.51 1.27 -17.15
N ARG A 172 1.96 1.46 -15.91
CA ARG A 172 2.31 2.79 -15.37
C ARG A 172 3.50 3.41 -16.10
N LYS A 173 4.56 2.63 -16.35
CA LYS A 173 5.72 3.08 -17.15
C LYS A 173 5.31 3.51 -18.56
N ALA A 174 4.40 2.78 -19.20
CA ALA A 174 3.88 3.10 -20.52
C ALA A 174 3.03 4.39 -20.57
N LEU A 175 2.44 4.79 -19.43
CA LEU A 175 1.69 6.04 -19.26
C LEU A 175 2.56 7.22 -18.83
N GLY A 176 3.90 7.03 -18.74
CA GLY A 176 4.82 8.08 -18.27
C GLY A 176 4.77 8.32 -16.76
N ASP A 177 4.03 7.50 -16.01
CA ASP A 177 3.97 7.59 -14.56
C ASP A 177 5.14 6.78 -13.96
N LEU A 178 6.19 7.48 -13.53
CA LEU A 178 7.44 6.93 -13.02
C LEU A 178 7.34 6.34 -11.59
N GLY A 179 6.13 5.92 -11.16
CA GLY A 179 5.99 4.92 -10.09
C GLY A 179 6.24 5.38 -8.66
N TRP A 180 5.99 6.65 -8.31
CA TRP A 180 6.06 7.12 -6.93
C TRP A 180 4.68 7.13 -6.22
N ALA A 181 3.60 6.82 -6.94
CA ALA A 181 2.25 6.76 -6.41
C ALA A 181 2.11 5.61 -5.41
N GLY A 182 2.46 5.85 -4.15
CA GLY A 182 2.30 4.88 -3.07
C GLY A 182 3.35 4.96 -1.96
N VAL A 183 4.48 5.63 -2.16
CA VAL A 183 5.44 5.83 -1.08
C VAL A 183 5.03 7.05 -0.26
N GLU A 184 4.45 6.81 0.91
CA GLU A 184 4.20 7.85 1.89
C GLU A 184 5.50 8.17 2.64
N PHE A 185 6.01 9.36 2.41
CA PHE A 185 7.11 9.89 3.21
C PHE A 185 6.57 10.32 4.57
N GLY A 186 7.11 9.76 5.65
CA GLY A 186 6.75 10.14 7.00
C GLY A 186 6.96 11.64 7.29
N LYS A 187 6.35 12.14 8.36
CA LYS A 187 6.49 13.55 8.79
C LYS A 187 7.92 13.91 9.19
N GLU A 188 8.75 12.93 9.47
CA GLU A 188 10.17 13.05 9.81
C GLU A 188 11.04 13.48 8.61
N ILE A 189 10.57 13.27 7.37
CA ILE A 189 11.28 13.70 6.16
C ILE A 189 10.81 15.12 5.82
N PRO A 190 11.70 16.14 5.91
CA PRO A 190 11.33 17.53 5.69
C PRO A 190 10.98 17.80 4.23
N ALA A 191 10.30 18.91 3.98
CA ALA A 191 10.17 19.46 2.63
C ALA A 191 11.52 19.85 2.07
N THR A 192 11.72 19.68 0.76
CA THR A 192 12.97 20.06 0.08
C THR A 192 13.01 21.57 -0.16
N THR A 193 14.13 22.22 0.16
CA THR A 193 14.37 23.61 -0.17
C THR A 193 14.87 23.72 -1.62
N PHE A 194 14.15 24.43 -2.48
CA PHE A 194 14.60 24.71 -3.83
C PHE A 194 15.51 25.94 -3.88
N ILE A 195 16.70 25.80 -4.46
CA ILE A 195 17.71 26.86 -4.55
C ILE A 195 18.17 27.13 -5.99
N GLY A 196 17.51 26.50 -6.99
CA GLY A 196 17.91 26.54 -8.40
C GLY A 196 17.80 27.91 -9.06
N TYR A 197 17.09 28.88 -8.48
CA TYR A 197 17.09 30.24 -9.03
C TYR A 197 18.40 31.00 -8.94
N THR A 198 19.29 30.57 -8.04
CA THR A 198 20.57 31.25 -7.78
C THR A 198 21.77 30.36 -7.95
N ASN A 199 21.59 29.05 -7.86
CA ASN A 199 22.69 28.08 -7.82
C ASN A 199 22.38 26.89 -8.73
N MET A 200 23.24 26.65 -9.73
CA MET A 200 23.16 25.44 -10.57
C MET A 200 23.87 24.24 -9.92
N GLU A 201 24.73 24.47 -8.96
CA GLU A 201 25.45 23.45 -8.21
C GLU A 201 25.22 23.64 -6.71
N ALA A 202 25.09 22.57 -5.97
CA ALA A 202 24.90 22.61 -4.54
C ALA A 202 25.39 21.33 -3.86
N GLU A 203 25.67 21.43 -2.58
CA GLU A 203 25.79 20.26 -1.72
C GLU A 203 24.43 19.96 -1.10
N GLY A 204 24.03 18.72 -1.07
CA GLY A 204 22.75 18.29 -0.50
C GLY A 204 22.87 17.00 0.31
N LYS A 205 21.97 16.83 1.26
CA LYS A 205 21.87 15.60 2.05
C LYS A 205 20.69 14.78 1.56
N ILE A 206 20.92 13.50 1.23
CA ILE A 206 19.87 12.56 0.91
C ILE A 206 19.11 12.24 2.20
N VAL A 207 17.79 12.46 2.20
CA VAL A 207 16.90 12.16 3.35
C VAL A 207 16.05 10.94 3.13
N ALA A 208 15.82 10.55 1.88
CA ALA A 208 15.15 9.30 1.55
C ALA A 208 15.64 8.77 0.19
N ILE A 209 15.62 7.46 0.07
CA ILE A 209 15.88 6.72 -1.15
C ILE A 209 14.69 5.81 -1.36
N VAL A 210 14.10 5.83 -2.56
CA VAL A 210 13.04 4.91 -2.95
C VAL A 210 13.52 4.07 -4.13
N ALA A 211 13.47 2.77 -4.01
CA ALA A 211 13.69 1.83 -5.10
C ALA A 211 12.72 0.67 -4.94
N ASP A 212 12.23 0.14 -6.06
CA ASP A 212 11.22 -0.93 -6.07
C ASP A 212 9.95 -0.61 -5.26
N GLU A 213 9.54 0.68 -5.28
CA GLU A 213 8.36 1.21 -4.57
C GLU A 213 8.46 1.18 -3.04
N GLU A 214 9.66 0.96 -2.49
CA GLU A 214 9.91 0.92 -1.05
C GLU A 214 11.04 1.87 -0.64
N LEU A 215 10.98 2.34 0.62
CA LEU A 215 12.09 3.09 1.22
C LEU A 215 13.29 2.17 1.43
N GLN A 216 14.44 2.56 0.87
CA GLN A 216 15.68 1.81 0.95
C GLN A 216 16.71 2.55 1.78
N GLY A 217 17.49 1.79 2.57
CA GLY A 217 18.64 2.34 3.30
C GLY A 217 19.85 2.60 2.41
N ALA A 218 20.01 1.86 1.32
CA ALA A 218 21.07 1.99 0.36
C ALA A 218 20.69 1.41 -1.01
N ILE A 219 21.34 1.94 -2.08
CA ILE A 219 21.21 1.45 -3.47
C ILE A 219 22.59 1.37 -4.12
N THR A 220 22.70 0.53 -5.15
CA THR A 220 23.97 0.25 -5.85
C THR A 220 23.86 0.50 -7.35
N ALA A 221 24.99 0.49 -8.04
CA ALA A 221 25.06 0.67 -9.48
C ALA A 221 24.07 -0.21 -10.25
N GLY A 222 23.42 0.37 -11.25
CA GLY A 222 22.38 -0.27 -12.06
C GLY A 222 20.95 -0.14 -11.51
N THR A 223 20.76 0.34 -10.27
CA THR A 223 19.45 0.53 -9.66
C THR A 223 18.76 1.79 -10.18
N ASP A 224 17.52 1.67 -10.66
CA ASP A 224 16.62 2.81 -10.88
C ASP A 224 16.00 3.22 -9.55
N ALA A 225 16.10 4.50 -9.20
CA ALA A 225 15.69 4.97 -7.88
C ALA A 225 15.15 6.42 -7.91
N ILE A 226 14.59 6.82 -6.78
CA ILE A 226 14.22 8.20 -6.49
C ILE A 226 15.04 8.65 -5.28
N LEU A 227 15.74 9.77 -5.42
CA LEU A 227 16.44 10.42 -4.31
C LEU A 227 15.65 11.65 -3.85
N VAL A 228 15.44 11.77 -2.55
CA VAL A 228 14.85 12.96 -1.91
C VAL A 228 15.94 13.63 -1.08
N LEU A 229 16.13 14.94 -1.31
CA LEU A 229 17.19 15.72 -0.67
C LEU A 229 16.61 16.84 0.21
N VAL A 230 17.41 17.30 1.18
CA VAL A 230 17.04 18.46 2.02
C VAL A 230 16.93 19.73 1.17
N GLN A 231 17.85 19.92 0.22
CA GLN A 231 17.84 21.04 -0.71
C GLN A 231 18.28 20.59 -2.10
N THR A 232 17.83 21.31 -3.13
CA THR A 232 18.11 20.95 -4.53
C THR A 232 18.19 22.19 -5.43
N PRO A 233 19.13 22.22 -6.39
CA PRO A 233 19.12 23.17 -7.50
C PRO A 233 18.20 22.73 -8.64
N PHE A 234 17.76 21.47 -8.70
CA PHE A 234 16.95 20.93 -9.77
C PHE A 234 15.52 21.46 -9.72
N TYR A 235 15.08 22.04 -10.85
CA TYR A 235 13.67 22.44 -11.04
C TYR A 235 12.81 21.22 -11.25
N ALA A 236 11.68 21.17 -10.54
CA ALA A 236 10.68 20.11 -10.75
C ALA A 236 9.68 20.52 -11.84
N GLU A 237 9.22 19.56 -12.63
CA GLU A 237 8.18 19.80 -13.65
C GLU A 237 6.97 20.52 -13.03
N MET A 238 6.69 21.73 -13.51
CA MET A 238 5.60 22.55 -13.01
C MET A 238 5.22 23.65 -14.01
N GLY A 239 3.91 23.93 -14.14
CA GLY A 239 3.43 25.07 -14.93
C GLY A 239 3.72 24.99 -16.44
N GLY A 240 3.97 23.80 -17.00
CA GLY A 240 4.29 23.61 -18.41
C GLY A 240 5.79 23.68 -18.75
N GLN A 241 6.66 23.88 -17.75
CA GLN A 241 8.11 23.80 -17.90
C GLN A 241 8.56 22.37 -17.52
N VAL A 242 9.44 21.78 -18.35
CA VAL A 242 10.04 20.47 -18.11
C VAL A 242 11.00 20.50 -16.92
N ALA A 243 11.21 19.35 -16.29
CA ALA A 243 12.15 19.19 -15.18
C ALA A 243 13.59 19.31 -15.65
N ASP A 244 14.46 19.76 -14.74
CA ASP A 244 15.90 19.72 -14.97
C ASP A 244 16.43 18.29 -14.95
N HIS A 245 17.44 18.04 -15.77
CA HIS A 245 18.25 16.85 -15.76
C HIS A 245 19.63 17.15 -15.16
N GLY A 246 20.38 16.11 -14.80
CA GLY A 246 21.74 16.32 -14.32
C GLY A 246 22.31 15.15 -13.54
N VAL A 247 23.20 15.45 -12.60
CA VAL A 247 23.97 14.42 -11.89
C VAL A 247 23.98 14.73 -10.40
N ILE A 248 23.84 13.68 -9.60
CA ILE A 248 24.07 13.70 -8.15
C ILE A 248 25.29 12.81 -7.89
N ARG A 249 26.33 13.36 -7.24
CA ARG A 249 27.57 12.66 -7.01
C ARG A 249 27.93 12.60 -5.53
N THR A 250 28.59 11.54 -5.15
CA THR A 250 29.42 11.46 -3.94
C THR A 250 30.87 11.28 -4.37
N GLU A 251 31.79 11.16 -3.44
CA GLU A 251 33.20 10.85 -3.77
C GLU A 251 33.38 9.54 -4.54
N THR A 252 32.43 8.59 -4.38
CA THR A 252 32.59 7.22 -4.90
C THR A 252 31.38 6.73 -5.73
N ALA A 253 30.36 7.56 -5.91
CA ALA A 253 29.14 7.16 -6.61
C ALA A 253 28.58 8.29 -7.47
N GLU A 254 27.89 7.89 -8.56
CA GLU A 254 27.23 8.77 -9.50
C GLU A 254 25.80 8.29 -9.77
N PHE A 255 24.86 9.24 -9.73
CA PHE A 255 23.45 9.05 -10.04
C PHE A 255 23.04 10.06 -11.12
N THR A 256 22.51 9.55 -12.23
CA THR A 256 21.97 10.40 -13.31
C THR A 256 20.51 10.70 -13.05
N VAL A 257 20.17 11.98 -12.97
CA VAL A 257 18.80 12.47 -12.82
C VAL A 257 18.18 12.63 -14.21
N THR A 258 17.05 11.96 -14.42
CA THR A 258 16.31 11.97 -15.70
C THR A 258 14.96 12.68 -15.59
N ASP A 259 14.47 12.96 -14.39
CA ASP A 259 13.26 13.72 -14.14
C ASP A 259 13.23 14.21 -12.70
N VAL A 260 12.52 15.30 -12.43
CA VAL A 260 12.28 15.81 -11.09
C VAL A 260 10.83 16.22 -10.91
N GLN A 261 10.19 15.69 -9.90
CA GLN A 261 8.79 16.02 -9.59
C GLN A 261 8.63 16.47 -8.14
N LYS A 262 7.66 17.34 -7.89
CA LYS A 262 7.34 17.84 -6.55
C LYS A 262 6.04 17.24 -6.05
N ASN A 263 6.07 16.60 -4.89
CA ASN A 263 4.86 16.06 -4.29
C ASN A 263 4.08 17.13 -3.50
N LYS A 264 2.85 16.80 -3.07
CA LYS A 264 1.99 17.67 -2.25
C LYS A 264 2.61 18.07 -0.91
N GLY A 265 3.55 17.29 -0.39
CA GLY A 265 4.32 17.56 0.84
C GLY A 265 5.55 18.45 0.63
N GLY A 266 5.73 19.01 -0.56
CA GLY A 266 6.86 19.89 -0.88
C GLY A 266 8.21 19.20 -1.03
N LYS A 267 8.23 17.87 -1.17
CA LYS A 267 9.46 17.10 -1.40
C LYS A 267 9.74 17.01 -2.89
N PHE A 268 10.99 17.29 -3.30
CA PHE A 268 11.46 17.12 -4.66
C PHE A 268 12.02 15.71 -4.82
N MET A 269 11.46 14.97 -5.74
CA MET A 269 11.79 13.58 -6.05
C MET A 269 12.63 13.56 -7.32
N HIS A 270 13.90 13.19 -7.19
CA HIS A 270 14.86 13.10 -8.30
C HIS A 270 14.85 11.67 -8.81
N TYR A 271 14.24 11.47 -9.96
CA TYR A 271 14.19 10.18 -10.65
C TYR A 271 15.43 9.95 -11.45
N GLY A 272 15.94 8.72 -11.44
CA GLY A 272 17.13 8.42 -12.21
C GLY A 272 17.72 7.06 -11.91
N LYS A 273 18.99 6.90 -12.26
CA LYS A 273 19.71 5.63 -12.17
C LYS A 273 21.07 5.80 -11.54
N VAL A 274 21.45 4.87 -10.69
CA VAL A 274 22.82 4.78 -10.18
C VAL A 274 23.73 4.27 -11.30
N VAL A 275 24.63 5.13 -11.75
CA VAL A 275 25.60 4.81 -12.81
C VAL A 275 26.79 4.03 -12.22
N SER A 276 27.29 4.48 -11.08
CA SER A 276 28.43 3.85 -10.41
C SER A 276 28.35 3.99 -8.89
N GLY A 277 28.99 3.08 -8.17
CA GLY A 277 29.11 3.12 -6.73
C GLY A 277 27.84 2.77 -5.97
N SER A 278 27.66 3.37 -4.79
CA SER A 278 26.47 3.16 -3.94
C SER A 278 26.09 4.45 -3.22
N PHE A 279 24.77 4.66 -3.10
CA PHE A 279 24.18 5.74 -2.29
C PHE A 279 23.55 5.18 -1.03
N LYS A 280 23.70 5.91 0.07
CA LYS A 280 23.04 5.60 1.34
C LYS A 280 22.13 6.75 1.76
N ALA A 281 21.01 6.43 2.37
CA ALA A 281 20.18 7.43 3.02
C ALA A 281 21.00 8.16 4.11
N VAL A 282 20.75 9.47 4.28
CA VAL A 282 21.45 10.35 5.22
C VAL A 282 22.91 10.67 4.82
N SER A 283 23.32 10.41 3.58
CA SER A 283 24.65 10.81 3.06
C SER A 283 24.62 12.20 2.40
N TYR A 284 25.78 12.88 2.38
CA TYR A 284 25.97 14.14 1.66
C TYR A 284 26.35 13.88 0.20
N THR A 285 25.87 14.75 -0.70
CA THR A 285 26.10 14.65 -2.14
C THR A 285 26.35 16.01 -2.76
N HIS A 286 27.07 16.01 -3.90
CA HIS A 286 27.23 17.17 -4.79
C HIS A 286 26.21 17.08 -5.92
N LEU A 287 25.48 18.15 -6.15
CA LEU A 287 24.37 18.26 -7.08
C LEU A 287 24.77 19.19 -8.21
N ARG A 288 24.53 18.81 -9.46
CA ARG A 288 24.70 19.66 -10.63
C ARG A 288 23.51 19.51 -11.55
N ALA A 289 22.68 20.55 -11.62
CA ALA A 289 21.57 20.66 -12.54
C ALA A 289 22.02 21.20 -13.89
N HIS A 290 21.45 20.70 -14.96
CA HIS A 290 21.52 21.28 -16.31
C HIS A 290 20.12 21.75 -16.67
N GLU A 291 19.99 23.04 -16.98
CA GLU A 291 18.74 23.59 -17.52
C GLU A 291 18.43 22.87 -18.83
N THR A 292 17.22 22.34 -18.95
CA THR A 292 16.65 21.91 -20.23
C THR A 292 16.09 23.14 -20.91
N GLU A 293 16.76 23.63 -21.96
CA GLU A 293 16.16 24.63 -22.85
C GLU A 293 14.88 24.01 -23.43
N ALA A 294 13.74 24.64 -23.12
CA ALA A 294 12.51 24.37 -23.84
C ALA A 294 12.70 24.88 -25.27
N ASP A 295 12.83 23.98 -26.23
CA ASP A 295 12.62 24.33 -27.63
C ASP A 295 11.22 24.94 -27.79
N LEU A 296 11.17 26.22 -28.07
CA LEU A 296 9.99 27.01 -28.37
C LEU A 296 9.35 26.56 -29.69
#